data_27fbf392ab574a32a97b7abb97371b15
#
_entry.id   27fbf392ab574a32a97b7abb97371b15
#
_cell.length_a   1.000
_cell.length_b   1.000
_cell.length_c   1.000
_cell.angle_alpha   90.00
_cell.angle_beta   90.00
_cell.angle_gamma   90.00
#
_symmetry.space_group_name_H-M   'P 1'
#
loop_
_entity.id
_entity.type
_entity.pdbx_description
1 polymer ?
#
loop_
_entity_poly.entity_id
_entity_poly.type
_entity_poly.pdbx_seq_one_letter_code
_entity_poly.pdbx_strand_id
1 'polypeptide(L)'
;MLTQSEMRTLIAKSQAGDQLARKRMIEGNTRLVWSIVQRFASRGVELDDLFQIGCIGLMKSIDKFDLQFTVKFSTYAVPMIIGEIQRFLRDDGMIKVSRSIRELNFKIRHASDELLKVNERMPTTKELAQLLDVTVDDIVLAADAMRDPNSIYEQLYERDGDSIILLDQVKDERSEMAFSY
;
A
#
# COMPACT_ATOMS: atom_id res chain seq x y z
N MET A 1 -11.00 -13.44 25.74
CA MET A 1 -9.76 -13.76 25.00
C MET A 1 -9.58 -15.27 24.99
N LEU A 2 -9.27 -15.84 23.83
CA LEU A 2 -8.99 -17.28 23.72
C LEU A 2 -7.62 -17.61 24.31
N THR A 3 -7.51 -18.70 25.05
CA THR A 3 -6.22 -19.23 25.51
C THR A 3 -5.46 -19.88 24.36
N GLN A 4 -4.16 -20.08 24.50
CA GLN A 4 -3.34 -20.70 23.44
C GLN A 4 -3.78 -22.15 23.15
N SER A 5 -4.18 -22.90 24.17
CA SER A 5 -4.69 -24.27 24.01
C SER A 5 -6.03 -24.30 23.27
N GLU A 6 -6.97 -23.40 23.62
CA GLU A 6 -8.24 -23.25 22.91
C GLU A 6 -8.04 -22.88 21.45
N MET A 7 -7.13 -21.93 21.15
CA MET A 7 -6.81 -21.56 19.78
C MET A 7 -6.31 -22.74 18.95
N ARG A 8 -5.38 -23.55 19.50
CA ARG A 8 -4.89 -24.75 18.79
C ARG A 8 -5.99 -25.75 18.50
N THR A 9 -6.89 -25.99 19.48
CA THR A 9 -8.03 -26.89 19.30
C THR A 9 -9.02 -26.34 18.25
N LEU A 10 -9.30 -25.04 18.27
CA LEU A 10 -10.18 -24.39 17.29
C LEU A 10 -9.57 -24.39 15.88
N ILE A 11 -8.26 -24.17 15.74
CA ILE A 11 -7.57 -24.24 14.45
C ILE A 11 -7.65 -25.65 13.88
N ALA A 12 -7.36 -26.70 14.69
CA ALA A 12 -7.47 -28.09 14.26
C ALA A 12 -8.88 -28.42 13.73
N LYS A 13 -9.92 -28.00 14.45
CA LYS A 13 -11.33 -28.19 14.03
C LYS A 13 -11.65 -27.39 12.77
N SER A 14 -11.20 -26.14 12.69
CA SER A 14 -11.40 -25.27 11.51
C SER A 14 -10.78 -25.87 10.25
N GLN A 15 -9.56 -26.39 10.35
CA GLN A 15 -8.86 -27.05 9.24
C GLN A 15 -9.51 -28.38 8.85
N ALA A 16 -10.22 -29.02 9.77
CA ALA A 16 -11.06 -30.20 9.50
C ALA A 16 -12.44 -29.85 8.90
N GLY A 17 -12.73 -28.56 8.66
CA GLY A 17 -13.96 -28.09 8.01
C GLY A 17 -15.05 -27.56 8.97
N ASP A 18 -14.81 -27.47 10.27
CA ASP A 18 -15.77 -26.94 11.24
C ASP A 18 -15.88 -25.42 11.10
N GLN A 19 -16.99 -24.95 10.53
CA GLN A 19 -17.29 -23.53 10.29
C GLN A 19 -17.54 -22.75 11.60
N LEU A 20 -18.08 -23.41 12.64
CA LEU A 20 -18.30 -22.76 13.94
C LEU A 20 -16.97 -22.52 14.65
N ALA A 21 -16.05 -23.49 14.61
CA ALA A 21 -14.71 -23.32 15.14
C ALA A 21 -13.96 -22.20 14.40
N ARG A 22 -14.08 -22.14 13.04
CA ARG A 22 -13.50 -21.08 12.21
C ARG A 22 -14.02 -19.69 12.62
N LYS A 23 -15.35 -19.54 12.69
CA LYS A 23 -16.00 -18.29 13.10
C LYS A 23 -15.50 -17.83 14.47
N ARG A 24 -15.52 -18.73 15.45
CA ARG A 24 -15.08 -18.45 16.83
C ARG A 24 -13.58 -18.04 16.88
N MET A 25 -12.75 -18.64 16.03
CA MET A 25 -11.33 -18.31 15.95
C MET A 25 -11.13 -16.89 15.37
N ILE A 26 -11.89 -16.53 14.33
CA ILE A 26 -11.84 -15.19 13.73
C ILE A 26 -12.30 -14.14 14.75
N GLU A 27 -13.48 -14.31 15.32
CA GLU A 27 -14.08 -13.37 16.30
C GLU A 27 -13.18 -13.17 17.52
N GLY A 28 -12.56 -14.22 18.01
CA GLY A 28 -11.64 -14.17 19.15
C GLY A 28 -10.33 -13.40 18.89
N ASN A 29 -9.98 -13.15 17.62
CA ASN A 29 -8.73 -12.51 17.21
C ASN A 29 -8.94 -11.17 16.48
N THR A 30 -10.17 -10.65 16.37
CA THR A 30 -10.47 -9.35 15.73
C THR A 30 -9.71 -8.19 16.38
N ARG A 31 -9.52 -8.21 17.69
CA ARG A 31 -8.75 -7.19 18.42
C ARG A 31 -7.28 -7.16 17.99
N LEU A 32 -6.70 -8.31 17.64
CA LEU A 32 -5.35 -8.39 17.09
C LEU A 32 -5.29 -7.71 15.72
N VAL A 33 -6.26 -7.98 14.84
CA VAL A 33 -6.35 -7.32 13.53
C VAL A 33 -6.45 -5.81 13.72
N TRP A 34 -7.34 -5.34 14.58
CA TRP A 34 -7.54 -3.91 14.83
C TRP A 34 -6.27 -3.21 15.31
N SER A 35 -5.54 -3.82 16.23
CA SER A 35 -4.26 -3.26 16.73
C SER A 35 -3.19 -3.12 15.65
N ILE A 36 -3.23 -3.98 14.62
CA ILE A 36 -2.33 -3.91 13.47
C ILE A 36 -2.79 -2.81 12.51
N VAL A 37 -4.09 -2.75 12.20
CA VAL A 37 -4.70 -1.79 11.27
C VAL A 37 -4.42 -0.34 11.70
N GLN A 38 -4.53 -0.04 12.99
CA GLN A 38 -4.23 1.30 13.52
C GLN A 38 -2.82 1.82 13.15
N ARG A 39 -1.86 0.94 12.92
CA ARG A 39 -0.49 1.32 12.49
C ARG A 39 -0.45 1.84 11.05
N PHE A 40 -1.52 1.63 10.29
CA PHE A 40 -1.67 2.05 8.89
C PHE A 40 -2.66 3.22 8.71
N ALA A 41 -3.16 3.82 9.79
CA ALA A 41 -4.19 4.86 9.76
C ALA A 41 -3.82 6.10 8.91
N SER A 42 -2.51 6.40 8.76
CA SER A 42 -2.02 7.56 8.01
C SER A 42 -1.82 7.30 6.51
N ARG A 43 -2.35 6.19 5.97
CA ARG A 43 -2.09 5.77 4.58
C ARG A 43 -3.15 6.24 3.57
N GLY A 44 -4.13 7.06 3.98
CA GLY A 44 -5.15 7.61 3.08
C GLY A 44 -6.28 6.63 2.71
N VAL A 45 -6.34 5.47 3.37
CA VAL A 45 -7.39 4.44 3.19
C VAL A 45 -8.24 4.37 4.46
N GLU A 46 -9.52 4.11 4.32
CA GLU A 46 -10.42 3.95 5.45
C GLU A 46 -10.02 2.77 6.34
N LEU A 47 -10.10 2.97 7.66
CA LEU A 47 -9.69 1.95 8.63
C LEU A 47 -10.53 0.68 8.54
N ASP A 48 -11.81 0.82 8.18
CA ASP A 48 -12.73 -0.31 8.05
C ASP A 48 -12.33 -1.19 6.85
N ASP A 49 -11.89 -0.60 5.74
CA ASP A 49 -11.39 -1.35 4.59
C ASP A 49 -10.10 -2.10 4.95
N LEU A 50 -9.17 -1.42 5.60
CA LEU A 50 -7.94 -2.05 6.09
C LEU A 50 -8.23 -3.17 7.10
N PHE A 51 -9.28 -3.01 7.93
CA PHE A 51 -9.71 -4.05 8.87
C PHE A 51 -10.24 -5.28 8.14
N GLN A 52 -11.06 -5.11 7.10
CA GLN A 52 -11.55 -6.22 6.28
C GLN A 52 -10.40 -6.97 5.60
N ILE A 53 -9.44 -6.25 5.02
CA ILE A 53 -8.24 -6.84 4.44
C ILE A 53 -7.41 -7.57 5.50
N GLY A 54 -7.26 -6.97 6.68
CA GLY A 54 -6.60 -7.60 7.82
C GLY A 54 -7.29 -8.91 8.27
N CYS A 55 -8.63 -8.93 8.25
CA CYS A 55 -9.40 -10.15 8.51
C CYS A 55 -9.17 -11.24 7.46
N ILE A 56 -8.98 -10.88 6.18
CA ILE A 56 -8.57 -11.84 5.13
C ILE A 56 -7.20 -12.45 5.48
N GLY A 57 -6.24 -11.63 5.91
CA GLY A 57 -4.93 -12.09 6.37
C GLY A 57 -5.03 -13.05 7.58
N LEU A 58 -5.89 -12.72 8.54
CA LEU A 58 -6.19 -13.58 9.69
C LEU A 58 -6.79 -14.93 9.24
N MET A 59 -7.78 -14.93 8.35
CA MET A 59 -8.38 -16.16 7.82
C MET A 59 -7.34 -17.04 7.13
N LYS A 60 -6.52 -16.46 6.26
CA LYS A 60 -5.41 -17.18 5.62
C LYS A 60 -4.43 -17.75 6.62
N SER A 61 -4.17 -17.05 7.73
CA SER A 61 -3.29 -17.54 8.79
C SER A 61 -3.88 -18.74 9.55
N ILE A 62 -5.21 -18.76 9.79
CA ILE A 62 -5.89 -19.89 10.42
C ILE A 62 -5.81 -21.13 9.53
N ASP A 63 -6.06 -20.96 8.22
CA ASP A 63 -6.06 -22.05 7.25
C ASP A 63 -4.67 -22.68 7.07
N LYS A 64 -3.61 -21.87 7.14
CA LYS A 64 -2.23 -22.30 6.85
C LYS A 64 -1.37 -22.55 8.08
N PHE A 65 -1.87 -22.34 9.30
CA PHE A 65 -1.10 -22.54 10.52
C PHE A 65 -0.77 -24.01 10.73
N ASP A 66 0.51 -24.33 10.81
CA ASP A 66 0.94 -25.68 11.13
C ASP A 66 0.97 -25.89 12.66
N LEU A 67 0.14 -26.83 13.11
CA LEU A 67 0.00 -27.19 14.51
C LEU A 67 1.23 -27.93 15.09
N GLN A 68 2.16 -28.39 14.25
CA GLN A 68 3.39 -29.05 14.70
C GLN A 68 4.38 -28.03 15.29
N PHE A 69 4.33 -26.77 14.87
CA PHE A 69 5.20 -25.74 15.43
C PHE A 69 4.80 -25.35 16.86
N THR A 70 5.79 -25.12 17.70
CA THR A 70 5.60 -24.71 19.11
C THR A 70 5.33 -23.22 19.27
N VAL A 71 5.38 -22.44 18.18
CA VAL A 71 5.17 -20.98 18.18
C VAL A 71 3.71 -20.61 18.52
N LYS A 72 3.52 -19.42 19.07
CA LYS A 72 2.17 -18.87 19.31
C LYS A 72 1.52 -18.52 17.97
N PHE A 73 0.21 -18.77 17.86
CA PHE A 73 -0.56 -18.39 16.66
C PHE A 73 -0.38 -16.92 16.27
N SER A 74 -0.40 -16.00 17.24
CA SER A 74 -0.22 -14.56 16.97
C SER A 74 1.11 -14.24 16.30
N THR A 75 2.20 -14.96 16.63
CA THR A 75 3.52 -14.77 15.99
C THR A 75 3.49 -15.08 14.49
N TYR A 76 2.67 -16.06 14.10
CA TYR A 76 2.45 -16.40 12.70
C TYR A 76 1.43 -15.49 12.01
N ALA A 77 0.33 -15.15 12.70
CA ALA A 77 -0.76 -14.38 12.13
C ALA A 77 -0.37 -12.92 11.84
N VAL A 78 0.42 -12.28 12.72
CA VAL A 78 0.80 -10.86 12.56
C VAL A 78 1.50 -10.58 11.22
N PRO A 79 2.55 -11.28 10.80
CA PRO A 79 3.17 -11.07 9.49
C PRO A 79 2.21 -11.32 8.33
N MET A 80 1.30 -12.30 8.44
CA MET A 80 0.31 -12.60 7.40
C MET A 80 -0.70 -11.46 7.24
N ILE A 81 -1.19 -10.92 8.36
CA ILE A 81 -2.11 -9.77 8.36
C ILE A 81 -1.43 -8.54 7.75
N ILE A 82 -0.21 -8.22 8.21
CA ILE A 82 0.58 -7.10 7.69
C ILE A 82 0.84 -7.28 6.19
N GLY A 83 1.18 -8.48 5.75
CA GLY A 83 1.46 -8.78 4.35
C GLY A 83 0.25 -8.56 3.44
N GLU A 84 -0.97 -8.93 3.88
CA GLU A 84 -2.20 -8.66 3.10
C GLU A 84 -2.51 -7.16 3.05
N ILE A 85 -2.39 -6.44 4.17
CA ILE A 85 -2.59 -4.98 4.20
C ILE A 85 -1.58 -4.28 3.28
N GLN A 86 -0.30 -4.62 3.36
CA GLN A 86 0.73 -4.03 2.51
C GLN A 86 0.52 -4.36 1.03
N ARG A 87 0.03 -5.57 0.71
CA ARG A 87 -0.33 -5.94 -0.66
C ARG A 87 -1.46 -5.08 -1.18
N PHE A 88 -2.53 -4.94 -0.39
CA PHE A 88 -3.66 -4.08 -0.73
C PHE A 88 -3.21 -2.63 -0.97
N LEU A 89 -2.53 -2.01 -0.02
CA LEU A 89 -2.03 -0.63 -0.15
C LEU A 89 -1.12 -0.42 -1.36
N ARG A 90 -0.38 -1.45 -1.78
CA ARG A 90 0.43 -1.39 -2.99
C ARG A 90 -0.42 -1.43 -4.26
N ASP A 91 -1.49 -2.21 -4.26
CA ASP A 91 -2.28 -2.51 -5.46
C ASP A 91 -3.48 -1.55 -5.61
N ASP A 92 -3.82 -0.77 -4.57
CA ASP A 92 -4.98 0.14 -4.48
C ASP A 92 -4.77 1.53 -5.11
N GLY A 93 -3.63 1.81 -5.73
CA GLY A 93 -3.38 3.10 -6.39
C GLY A 93 -4.26 3.30 -7.64
N MET A 94 -4.75 4.55 -7.87
CA MET A 94 -5.52 4.92 -9.08
C MET A 94 -4.77 4.56 -10.37
N ILE A 95 -3.45 4.69 -10.37
CA ILE A 95 -2.58 4.32 -11.49
C ILE A 95 -1.75 3.10 -11.10
N LYS A 96 -1.84 2.05 -11.93
CA LYS A 96 -1.08 0.83 -11.71
C LYS A 96 0.37 1.01 -12.16
N VAL A 97 1.28 1.10 -11.19
CA VAL A 97 2.71 1.16 -11.42
C VAL A 97 3.35 -0.22 -11.28
N SER A 98 4.28 -0.57 -12.17
CA SER A 98 4.98 -1.86 -12.13
C SER A 98 5.82 -2.02 -10.85
N ARG A 99 6.09 -3.28 -10.46
CA ARG A 99 6.93 -3.55 -9.28
C ARG A 99 8.34 -3.00 -9.43
N SER A 100 8.94 -3.16 -10.60
CA SER A 100 10.30 -2.70 -10.88
C SER A 100 10.44 -1.19 -10.68
N ILE A 101 9.48 -0.40 -11.17
CA ILE A 101 9.48 1.06 -11.00
C ILE A 101 9.31 1.43 -9.51
N ARG A 102 8.43 0.74 -8.79
CA ARG A 102 8.24 0.98 -7.33
C ARG A 102 9.48 0.63 -6.52
N GLU A 103 10.13 -0.49 -6.83
CA GLU A 103 11.39 -0.90 -6.19
C GLU A 103 12.52 0.09 -6.49
N LEU A 104 12.60 0.56 -7.74
CA LEU A 104 13.56 1.57 -8.12
C LEU A 104 13.30 2.89 -7.36
N ASN A 105 12.05 3.35 -7.28
CA ASN A 105 11.70 4.55 -6.52
C ASN A 105 12.05 4.42 -5.03
N PHE A 106 11.83 3.24 -4.43
CA PHE A 106 12.24 2.98 -3.05
C PHE A 106 13.77 3.11 -2.87
N LYS A 107 14.55 2.52 -3.79
CA LYS A 107 16.02 2.64 -3.79
C LYS A 107 16.48 4.10 -3.96
N ILE A 108 15.82 4.84 -4.86
CA ILE A 108 16.10 6.27 -5.08
C ILE A 108 15.89 7.08 -3.79
N ARG A 109 14.75 6.89 -3.11
CA ARG A 109 14.47 7.59 -1.84
C ARG A 109 15.51 7.26 -0.77
N HIS A 110 15.83 5.98 -0.60
CA HIS A 110 16.81 5.55 0.39
C HIS A 110 18.22 6.13 0.09
N ALA A 111 18.65 6.04 -1.17
CA ALA A 111 19.93 6.62 -1.61
C ALA A 111 19.97 8.16 -1.45
N SER A 112 18.83 8.82 -1.73
CA SER A 112 18.70 10.26 -1.54
C SER A 112 18.84 10.65 -0.08
N ASP A 113 18.19 9.91 0.83
CA ASP A 113 18.27 10.16 2.28
C ASP A 113 19.69 9.91 2.83
N GLU A 114 20.38 8.91 2.31
CA GLU A 114 21.79 8.64 2.69
C GLU A 114 22.73 9.73 2.20
N LEU A 115 22.64 10.12 0.92
CA LEU A 115 23.47 11.18 0.36
C LEU A 115 23.20 12.54 1.00
N LEU A 116 21.94 12.82 1.35
CA LEU A 116 21.57 14.04 2.07
C LEU A 116 22.26 14.12 3.44
N LYS A 117 22.36 13.01 4.17
CA LYS A 117 23.03 12.95 5.47
C LYS A 117 24.55 13.16 5.34
N VAL A 118 25.15 12.68 4.25
CA VAL A 118 26.60 12.76 4.03
C VAL A 118 27.01 14.13 3.46
N ASN A 119 26.24 14.62 2.49
CA ASN A 119 26.62 15.82 1.72
C ASN A 119 25.91 17.09 2.17
N GLU A 120 24.98 17.00 3.14
CA GLU A 120 24.15 18.11 3.66
C GLU A 120 23.37 18.86 2.56
N ARG A 121 23.24 18.28 1.36
CA ARG A 121 22.49 18.81 0.23
C ARG A 121 21.73 17.72 -0.49
N MET A 122 20.65 18.09 -1.18
CA MET A 122 19.92 17.16 -2.04
C MET A 122 20.81 16.64 -3.16
N PRO A 123 20.84 15.31 -3.41
CA PRO A 123 21.58 14.74 -4.52
C PRO A 123 20.96 15.11 -5.86
N THR A 124 21.79 15.22 -6.88
CA THR A 124 21.34 15.40 -8.26
C THR A 124 20.88 14.06 -8.85
N THR A 125 20.04 14.12 -9.90
CA THR A 125 19.61 12.92 -10.64
C THR A 125 20.79 12.12 -11.20
N LYS A 126 21.88 12.80 -11.61
CA LYS A 126 23.10 12.15 -12.10
C LYS A 126 23.84 11.39 -11.00
N GLU A 127 23.95 11.95 -9.81
CA GLU A 127 24.57 11.27 -8.65
C GLU A 127 23.78 10.03 -8.25
N LEU A 128 22.45 10.12 -8.25
CA LEU A 128 21.59 8.97 -7.98
C LEU A 128 21.69 7.89 -9.05
N ALA A 129 21.73 8.28 -10.33
CA ALA A 129 21.88 7.36 -11.45
C ALA A 129 23.21 6.59 -11.38
N GLN A 130 24.31 7.28 -11.05
CA GLN A 130 25.63 6.66 -10.86
C GLN A 130 25.67 5.72 -9.66
N LEU A 131 25.07 6.12 -8.53
CA LEU A 131 25.06 5.31 -7.32
C LEU A 131 24.23 4.02 -7.46
N LEU A 132 23.11 4.11 -8.19
CA LEU A 132 22.17 2.99 -8.37
C LEU A 132 22.44 2.16 -9.63
N ASP A 133 23.43 2.55 -10.45
CA ASP A 133 23.77 1.92 -11.73
C ASP A 133 22.56 1.81 -12.68
N VAL A 134 21.84 2.93 -12.85
CA VAL A 134 20.67 3.07 -13.73
C VAL A 134 20.80 4.33 -14.58
N THR A 135 19.97 4.45 -15.62
CA THR A 135 19.95 5.64 -16.46
C THR A 135 19.28 6.83 -15.75
N VAL A 136 19.60 8.05 -16.17
CA VAL A 136 18.92 9.26 -15.65
C VAL A 136 17.44 9.22 -16.00
N ASP A 137 17.10 8.69 -17.17
CA ASP A 137 15.70 8.56 -17.62
C ASP A 137 14.90 7.59 -16.73
N ASP A 138 15.53 6.50 -16.26
CA ASP A 138 14.88 5.59 -15.30
C ASP A 138 14.58 6.26 -13.96
N ILE A 139 15.51 7.14 -13.49
CA ILE A 139 15.28 7.92 -12.25
C ILE A 139 14.09 8.86 -12.42
N VAL A 140 14.04 9.59 -13.53
CA VAL A 140 12.93 10.53 -13.82
C VAL A 140 11.62 9.77 -13.96
N LEU A 141 11.59 8.69 -14.73
CA LEU A 141 10.42 7.84 -14.92
C LEU A 141 9.90 7.29 -13.58
N ALA A 142 10.80 6.79 -12.72
CA ALA A 142 10.41 6.24 -11.43
C ALA A 142 9.87 7.31 -10.47
N ALA A 143 10.41 8.53 -10.52
CA ALA A 143 9.95 9.65 -9.72
C ALA A 143 8.56 10.13 -10.18
N ASP A 144 8.36 10.28 -11.49
CA ASP A 144 7.08 10.73 -12.06
C ASP A 144 5.96 9.71 -11.92
N ALA A 145 6.26 8.41 -12.09
CA ALA A 145 5.29 7.34 -11.94
C ALA A 145 4.70 7.21 -10.52
N MET A 146 5.36 7.82 -9.53
CA MET A 146 4.93 7.78 -8.12
C MET A 146 4.28 9.08 -7.64
N ARG A 147 4.04 10.04 -8.57
CA ARG A 147 3.26 11.23 -8.24
C ARG A 147 1.79 10.88 -8.12
N ASP A 148 1.14 11.48 -7.13
CA ASP A 148 -0.30 11.36 -6.99
C ASP A 148 -0.99 12.12 -8.14
N PRO A 149 -2.07 11.57 -8.72
CA PRO A 149 -2.85 12.27 -9.72
C PRO A 149 -3.50 13.52 -9.13
N ASN A 150 -3.43 14.64 -9.86
CA ASN A 150 -4.13 15.85 -9.48
C ASN A 150 -5.62 15.75 -9.84
N SER A 151 -6.47 16.37 -9.04
CA SER A 151 -7.88 16.49 -9.38
C SER A 151 -8.07 17.44 -10.57
N ILE A 152 -8.83 17.03 -11.58
CA ILE A 152 -9.19 17.93 -12.70
C ILE A 152 -10.05 19.10 -12.26
N TYR A 153 -10.68 19.02 -11.08
CA TYR A 153 -11.47 20.09 -10.46
C TYR A 153 -10.64 20.91 -9.46
N GLU A 154 -9.33 20.68 -9.39
CA GLU A 154 -8.43 21.50 -8.58
C GLU A 154 -8.45 22.95 -9.06
N GLN A 155 -8.65 23.88 -8.11
CA GLN A 155 -8.63 25.31 -8.39
C GLN A 155 -7.19 25.77 -8.57
N LEU A 156 -6.87 26.31 -9.74
CA LEU A 156 -5.53 26.80 -10.07
C LEU A 156 -5.37 28.27 -9.71
N TYR A 157 -6.36 29.09 -9.97
CA TYR A 157 -6.35 30.54 -9.72
C TYR A 157 -7.75 31.01 -9.34
N GLU A 158 -7.79 31.97 -8.42
CA GLU A 158 -8.97 32.76 -8.10
C GLU A 158 -8.73 34.20 -8.63
N ARG A 159 -9.49 34.60 -9.62
CA ARG A 159 -9.40 35.96 -10.21
C ARG A 159 -10.79 36.54 -10.32
N ASP A 160 -11.02 37.70 -9.70
CA ASP A 160 -12.26 38.48 -9.76
C ASP A 160 -13.55 37.73 -9.40
N GLY A 161 -13.45 36.68 -8.51
CA GLY A 161 -14.60 35.88 -8.07
C GLY A 161 -14.90 34.65 -8.94
N ASP A 162 -14.21 34.50 -10.09
CA ASP A 162 -14.27 33.28 -10.90
C ASP A 162 -13.07 32.37 -10.60
N SER A 163 -13.36 31.14 -10.26
CA SER A 163 -12.36 30.12 -9.97
C SER A 163 -12.07 29.34 -11.27
N ILE A 164 -10.83 29.40 -11.74
CA ILE A 164 -10.37 28.62 -12.90
C ILE A 164 -9.89 27.25 -12.37
N ILE A 165 -10.48 26.19 -12.86
CA ILE A 165 -10.12 24.82 -12.53
C ILE A 165 -9.16 24.24 -13.58
N LEU A 166 -8.43 23.16 -13.20
CA LEU A 166 -7.48 22.48 -14.07
C LEU A 166 -8.14 21.99 -15.37
N LEU A 167 -9.40 21.57 -15.32
CA LEU A 167 -10.18 21.12 -16.46
C LEU A 167 -10.27 22.20 -17.57
N ASP A 168 -10.39 23.48 -17.20
CA ASP A 168 -10.53 24.59 -18.15
C ASP A 168 -9.22 24.83 -18.94
N GLN A 169 -8.09 24.35 -18.45
CA GLN A 169 -6.78 24.48 -19.10
C GLN A 169 -6.38 23.25 -19.93
N VAL A 170 -7.09 22.13 -19.80
CA VAL A 170 -6.80 20.92 -20.58
C VAL A 170 -7.25 21.12 -22.02
N LYS A 171 -6.28 21.14 -22.94
CA LYS A 171 -6.55 21.30 -24.39
C LYS A 171 -7.15 20.00 -24.95
N ASP A 172 -8.25 20.12 -25.68
CA ASP A 172 -8.81 19.02 -26.48
C ASP A 172 -8.13 18.98 -27.85
N GLU A 173 -7.19 18.08 -28.04
CA GLU A 173 -6.47 17.89 -29.31
C GLU A 173 -7.39 17.41 -30.46
N ARG A 174 -8.56 16.82 -30.16
CA ARG A 174 -9.51 16.35 -31.18
C ARG A 174 -10.32 17.47 -31.80
N SER A 175 -10.52 18.58 -31.10
CA SER A 175 -11.28 19.71 -31.60
C SER A 175 -10.55 20.45 -32.74
N GLU A 176 -9.21 20.43 -32.76
CA GLU A 176 -8.43 21.06 -33.85
C GLU A 176 -8.59 20.34 -35.19
N MET A 177 -8.84 19.02 -35.22
CA MET A 177 -9.09 18.29 -36.46
C MET A 177 -10.45 18.58 -37.06
N ALA A 178 -11.43 19.06 -36.28
CA ALA A 178 -12.78 19.35 -36.76
C ALA A 178 -12.86 20.67 -37.55
N PHE A 179 -11.90 21.58 -37.42
CA PHE A 179 -11.84 22.85 -38.11
C PHE A 179 -10.90 22.88 -39.33
N SER A 180 -10.35 21.72 -39.73
CA SER A 180 -9.44 21.59 -40.88
C SER A 180 -10.12 21.10 -42.17
N TYR A 181 -11.43 21.28 -42.32
CA TYR A 181 -12.19 21.01 -43.54
C TYR A 181 -12.82 22.29 -44.13
#